data_7a663672824d9b9619a964f5c20e364f
#
_entry.id   7a663672824d9b9619a964f5c20e364f
#
_cell.length_a   1.000
_cell.length_b   1.000
_cell.length_c   1.000
_cell.angle_alpha   90.00
_cell.angle_beta   90.00
_cell.angle_gamma   90.00
#
_symmetry.space_group_name_H-M   'P 1'
#
loop_
_entity.id
_entity.type
_entity.pdbx_description
1 polymer ?
#
loop_
_entity_poly.entity_id
_entity_poly.type
_entity_poly.pdbx_seq_one_letter_code
_entity_poly.pdbx_strand_id
1 'polypeptide(L)'
;CYIISAPGTYRIPLVYGNAIKGGGTNASAYTSTAPATNLPKPGGGYYPEDLILHTFVDHNDDPITSPYINIQNASDQATKAKVIWEDCQDIVTTPKVTGSGADSYLTFTIKKENLQNGNAVVAVTNTDGKVMWSWHLWFTPKSSLKKIPVTSDGSEYKFMTDNLGWKYTKWTGGLKREVVVKIEQQAETGEKKTATITLKQAAGNNVREGYGNLYQWGRKDPLPGINTTGFAFDNNYVEIPKDKGDEPANVIKMKTRTIGRSIQNPGIMLPKVGGGKLGWQYQQIINMWSANNNKLDGSVRNDVKTIYDPSPVGFKVPDAHAFMGFSTTGAVWSNGYTFKVDNDKEIYFQAGGARYGTSGALTANGIVGFYWQSVPKPDGAGSLGFGYRTSMKDGTIATINSPATDALGSYANGYGVRPVAE
;
A
#
# COMPACT_ATOMS: atom_id res chain seq x y z
N CYS A 1 7.70 0.60 0.85
CA CYS A 1 7.41 -0.48 1.81
C CYS A 1 8.67 -1.29 2.11
N TYR A 2 8.86 -1.67 3.37
CA TYR A 2 9.93 -2.57 3.83
C TYR A 2 9.31 -3.82 4.43
N ILE A 3 9.83 -4.99 4.08
CA ILE A 3 9.39 -6.28 4.64
C ILE A 3 10.25 -6.65 5.83
N ILE A 4 9.60 -6.86 6.97
CA ILE A 4 10.23 -7.26 8.23
C ILE A 4 9.79 -8.69 8.54
N SER A 5 10.73 -9.63 8.57
CA SER A 5 10.44 -11.05 8.76
C SER A 5 11.14 -11.68 9.97
N ALA A 6 11.85 -10.87 10.76
CA ALA A 6 12.60 -11.34 11.93
C ALA A 6 12.65 -10.27 13.01
N PRO A 7 12.85 -10.65 14.29
CA PRO A 7 13.14 -9.69 15.35
C PRO A 7 14.55 -9.11 15.17
N GLY A 8 14.76 -7.90 15.69
CA GLY A 8 16.07 -7.23 15.63
C GLY A 8 15.97 -5.72 15.70
N THR A 9 17.12 -5.07 15.69
CA THR A 9 17.21 -3.62 15.53
C THR A 9 17.49 -3.31 14.08
N TYR A 10 16.63 -2.49 13.50
CA TYR A 10 16.67 -2.09 12.11
C TYR A 10 17.05 -0.63 11.97
N ARG A 11 17.67 -0.30 10.85
CA ARG A 11 17.90 1.08 10.45
C ARG A 11 17.57 1.26 8.98
N ILE A 12 16.84 2.32 8.67
CA ILE A 12 16.45 2.74 7.33
C ILE A 12 17.12 4.08 7.07
N PRO A 13 17.90 4.24 6.00
CA PRO A 13 18.49 5.53 5.67
C PRO A 13 17.40 6.59 5.42
N LEU A 14 17.62 7.81 5.84
CA LEU A 14 16.69 8.92 5.62
C LEU A 14 16.81 9.40 4.16
N VAL A 15 16.23 8.59 3.27
CA VAL A 15 16.21 8.79 1.81
C VAL A 15 14.78 8.81 1.33
N TYR A 16 14.48 9.68 0.37
CA TYR A 16 13.15 9.72 -0.26
C TYR A 16 12.91 8.47 -1.11
N GLY A 17 11.98 7.62 -0.69
CA GLY A 17 11.56 6.42 -1.42
C GLY A 17 12.73 5.61 -2.00
N ASN A 18 12.78 5.50 -3.32
CA ASN A 18 13.83 4.84 -4.09
C ASN A 18 14.83 5.82 -4.75
N ALA A 19 14.99 7.01 -4.17
CA ALA A 19 15.94 8.01 -4.67
C ALA A 19 17.42 7.58 -4.60
N ILE A 20 17.71 6.50 -3.86
CA ILE A 20 18.98 5.76 -3.93
C ILE A 20 18.69 4.34 -4.41
N LYS A 21 19.41 3.87 -5.43
CA LYS A 21 19.32 2.51 -5.98
C LYS A 21 20.73 1.98 -6.25
N GLY A 22 21.03 0.78 -5.75
CA GLY A 22 22.34 0.17 -5.94
C GLY A 22 23.50 0.98 -5.31
N GLY A 23 23.24 1.78 -4.27
CA GLY A 23 24.23 2.63 -3.61
C GLY A 23 24.48 3.98 -4.30
N GLY A 24 23.86 4.24 -5.45
CA GLY A 24 23.96 5.51 -6.18
C GLY A 24 22.66 6.31 -6.21
N THR A 25 22.74 7.60 -6.51
CA THR A 25 21.59 8.47 -6.71
C THR A 25 20.75 8.00 -7.91
N ASN A 26 19.45 7.81 -7.69
CA ASN A 26 18.45 7.46 -8.70
C ASN A 26 17.58 8.68 -9.01
N ALA A 27 18.12 9.63 -9.77
CA ALA A 27 17.43 10.90 -10.06
C ALA A 27 16.09 10.68 -10.79
N SER A 28 15.97 9.65 -11.64
CA SER A 28 14.71 9.34 -12.35
C SER A 28 13.55 8.99 -11.42
N ALA A 29 13.81 8.71 -10.15
CA ALA A 29 12.75 8.47 -9.16
C ALA A 29 12.08 9.75 -8.66
N TYR A 30 12.74 10.90 -8.80
CA TYR A 30 12.21 12.18 -8.32
C TYR A 30 12.36 13.33 -9.32
N THR A 31 12.73 13.02 -10.57
CA THR A 31 12.66 13.94 -11.71
C THR A 31 11.94 13.30 -12.88
N SER A 32 11.31 14.08 -13.72
CA SER A 32 10.63 13.64 -14.93
C SER A 32 11.09 14.48 -16.12
N THR A 33 11.43 13.79 -17.20
CA THR A 33 11.68 14.40 -18.52
C THR A 33 10.47 14.28 -19.44
N ALA A 34 9.35 13.79 -18.93
CA ALA A 34 8.10 13.68 -19.69
C ALA A 34 7.70 15.09 -20.16
N PRO A 35 7.35 15.28 -21.45
CA PRO A 35 6.94 16.58 -21.94
C PRO A 35 5.64 17.02 -21.28
N ALA A 36 5.56 18.30 -20.92
CA ALA A 36 4.29 18.93 -20.59
C ALA A 36 3.34 18.76 -21.77
N THR A 37 2.15 18.24 -21.53
CA THR A 37 1.19 17.97 -22.59
C THR A 37 -0.12 18.67 -22.28
N ASN A 38 -0.75 19.22 -23.31
CA ASN A 38 -2.15 19.62 -23.25
C ASN A 38 -3.03 18.37 -23.18
N LEU A 39 -3.29 17.92 -21.96
CA LEU A 39 -4.08 16.71 -21.74
C LEU A 39 -5.56 16.96 -22.01
N PRO A 40 -6.26 16.06 -22.74
CA PRO A 40 -7.65 16.23 -23.04
C PRO A 40 -8.52 16.12 -21.76
N LYS A 41 -9.54 16.97 -21.70
CA LYS A 41 -10.56 16.92 -20.64
C LYS A 41 -11.73 16.02 -21.05
N PRO A 42 -12.36 15.32 -20.10
CA PRO A 42 -13.67 14.74 -20.32
C PRO A 42 -14.67 15.82 -20.81
N GLY A 43 -15.39 15.55 -21.87
CA GLY A 43 -16.34 16.49 -22.44
C GLY A 43 -15.75 17.52 -23.42
N GLY A 44 -14.45 17.44 -23.73
CA GLY A 44 -13.75 18.25 -24.73
C GLY A 44 -12.87 19.37 -24.17
N GLY A 45 -11.96 19.85 -25.01
CA GLY A 45 -10.93 20.81 -24.62
C GLY A 45 -9.72 20.17 -23.91
N TYR A 46 -8.83 21.01 -23.39
CA TYR A 46 -7.59 20.59 -22.75
C TYR A 46 -7.48 21.17 -21.35
N TYR A 47 -6.70 20.50 -20.49
CA TYR A 47 -6.32 21.08 -19.19
C TYR A 47 -5.38 22.25 -19.43
N PRO A 48 -5.64 23.44 -18.84
CA PRO A 48 -4.78 24.60 -19.00
C PRO A 48 -3.50 24.49 -18.18
N GLU A 49 -3.49 23.63 -17.17
CA GLU A 49 -2.37 23.45 -16.24
C GLU A 49 -1.48 22.29 -16.71
N ASP A 50 -0.19 22.38 -16.43
CA ASP A 50 0.72 21.25 -16.50
C ASP A 50 0.39 20.28 -15.36
N LEU A 51 0.01 19.06 -15.71
CA LEU A 51 -0.32 18.00 -14.75
C LEU A 51 0.85 17.04 -14.49
N ILE A 52 2.05 17.40 -14.98
CA ILE A 52 3.27 16.62 -14.81
C ILE A 52 4.17 17.27 -13.78
N LEU A 53 4.64 16.49 -12.83
CA LEU A 53 5.64 16.91 -11.88
C LEU A 53 7.03 16.66 -12.46
N HIS A 54 7.70 17.72 -12.92
CA HIS A 54 9.05 17.63 -13.50
C HIS A 54 10.11 17.42 -12.44
N THR A 55 9.91 18.01 -11.26
CA THR A 55 10.71 17.73 -10.06
C THR A 55 9.74 17.37 -8.95
N PHE A 56 9.93 16.23 -8.34
CA PHE A 56 9.09 15.75 -7.23
C PHE A 56 9.37 16.61 -5.99
N VAL A 57 8.38 16.72 -5.11
CA VAL A 57 8.43 17.65 -3.98
C VAL A 57 8.50 16.93 -2.64
N ASP A 58 9.03 17.61 -1.66
CA ASP A 58 9.11 17.13 -0.29
C ASP A 58 7.86 17.50 0.55
N HIS A 59 7.95 17.37 1.86
CA HIS A 59 6.88 17.67 2.80
C HIS A 59 6.50 19.16 2.90
N ASN A 60 7.30 20.05 2.40
CA ASN A 60 7.02 21.50 2.32
C ASN A 60 6.54 21.94 0.92
N ASP A 61 6.36 21.00 0.01
CA ASP A 61 6.15 21.23 -1.43
C ASP A 61 7.38 21.85 -2.12
N ASP A 62 8.58 21.75 -1.52
CA ASP A 62 9.83 22.19 -2.13
C ASP A 62 10.38 21.12 -3.08
N PRO A 63 10.90 21.53 -4.26
CA PRO A 63 11.52 20.61 -5.21
C PRO A 63 12.69 19.83 -4.60
N ILE A 64 12.67 18.50 -4.72
CA ILE A 64 13.74 17.64 -4.22
C ILE A 64 14.97 17.73 -5.12
N THR A 65 16.07 18.24 -4.57
CA THR A 65 17.37 18.36 -5.24
C THR A 65 18.42 17.39 -4.66
N SER A 66 18.15 16.85 -3.46
CA SER A 66 18.98 15.84 -2.82
C SER A 66 18.14 14.60 -2.47
N PRO A 67 18.66 13.38 -2.71
CA PRO A 67 17.96 12.16 -2.30
C PRO A 67 17.88 11.99 -0.77
N TYR A 68 18.73 12.67 -0.01
CA TYR A 68 18.82 12.56 1.45
C TYR A 68 17.97 13.62 2.14
N ILE A 69 17.04 13.19 2.99
CA ILE A 69 16.06 14.06 3.66
C ILE A 69 16.75 15.16 4.47
N ASN A 70 17.78 14.82 5.24
CA ASN A 70 18.51 15.78 6.09
C ASN A 70 19.49 16.68 5.32
N ILE A 71 19.89 16.31 4.13
CA ILE A 71 20.65 17.21 3.23
C ILE A 71 19.69 18.17 2.54
N GLN A 72 18.57 17.67 2.01
CA GLN A 72 17.51 18.47 1.40
C GLN A 72 17.00 19.55 2.36
N ASN A 73 16.87 19.21 3.64
CA ASN A 73 16.31 20.06 4.69
C ASN A 73 17.38 20.44 5.73
N ALA A 74 18.53 20.95 5.28
CA ALA A 74 19.69 21.20 6.16
C ALA A 74 19.38 22.17 7.32
N SER A 75 18.48 23.13 7.13
CA SER A 75 18.06 24.11 8.15
C SER A 75 16.93 23.59 9.07
N ASP A 76 16.22 22.51 8.70
CA ASP A 76 15.10 21.97 9.44
C ASP A 76 15.14 20.43 9.36
N GLN A 77 16.15 19.82 9.96
CA GLN A 77 16.42 18.39 9.82
C GLN A 77 15.42 17.50 10.59
N ALA A 78 15.26 16.29 10.11
CA ALA A 78 14.59 15.23 10.87
C ALA A 78 15.43 14.85 12.10
N THR A 79 14.87 15.04 13.27
CA THR A 79 15.55 14.81 14.57
C THR A 79 14.82 13.80 15.46
N LYS A 80 13.54 13.55 15.19
CA LYS A 80 12.69 12.63 15.96
C LYS A 80 12.03 11.62 15.06
N ALA A 81 11.56 10.52 15.65
CA ALA A 81 10.75 9.53 14.95
C ALA A 81 9.54 9.12 15.80
N LYS A 82 8.46 8.71 15.13
CA LYS A 82 7.25 8.22 15.78
C LYS A 82 6.54 7.16 14.94
N VAL A 83 5.80 6.28 15.61
CA VAL A 83 4.80 5.44 14.95
C VAL A 83 3.59 6.31 14.61
N ILE A 84 3.11 6.27 13.38
CA ILE A 84 1.89 6.95 12.95
C ILE A 84 0.68 6.08 13.24
N TRP A 85 0.75 4.82 12.84
CA TRP A 85 -0.21 3.79 13.19
C TRP A 85 0.42 2.40 13.04
N GLU A 86 -0.11 1.43 13.78
CA GLU A 86 0.21 0.02 13.64
C GLU A 86 -1.06 -0.81 13.88
N ASP A 87 -1.17 -1.96 13.21
CA ASP A 87 -2.31 -2.87 13.33
C ASP A 87 -2.06 -4.04 14.30
N CYS A 88 -0.95 -3.98 15.00
CA CYS A 88 -0.53 -4.87 16.08
C CYS A 88 0.15 -4.05 17.15
N GLN A 89 -0.34 -4.12 18.38
CA GLN A 89 0.16 -3.31 19.48
C GLN A 89 1.66 -3.54 19.73
N ASP A 90 2.39 -2.43 19.87
CA ASP A 90 3.82 -2.38 20.23
C ASP A 90 4.73 -3.22 19.31
N ILE A 91 4.35 -3.40 18.03
CA ILE A 91 5.17 -4.15 17.09
C ILE A 91 6.47 -3.40 16.76
N VAL A 92 6.41 -2.06 16.71
CA VAL A 92 7.55 -1.17 16.53
C VAL A 92 7.89 -0.47 17.84
N THR A 93 9.07 -0.72 18.37
CA THR A 93 9.50 -0.10 19.63
C THR A 93 10.68 0.84 19.41
N THR A 94 10.77 1.88 20.25
CA THR A 94 11.89 2.84 20.32
C THR A 94 12.31 3.45 18.97
N PRO A 95 11.35 3.96 18.14
CA PRO A 95 11.74 4.63 16.92
C PRO A 95 12.49 5.93 17.23
N LYS A 96 13.63 6.14 16.57
CA LYS A 96 14.46 7.34 16.73
C LYS A 96 15.26 7.64 15.48
N VAL A 97 15.68 8.88 15.33
CA VAL A 97 16.67 9.29 14.33
C VAL A 97 18.06 9.13 14.91
N THR A 98 19.00 8.60 14.13
CA THR A 98 20.43 8.44 14.47
C THR A 98 21.29 8.89 13.29
N GLY A 99 22.54 9.29 13.57
CA GLY A 99 23.45 9.79 12.55
C GLY A 99 23.18 11.27 12.20
N SER A 100 23.78 11.75 11.13
CA SER A 100 23.67 13.15 10.66
C SER A 100 23.85 13.24 9.15
N GLY A 101 23.32 14.30 8.53
CA GLY A 101 23.45 14.56 7.09
C GLY A 101 23.00 13.38 6.23
N ALA A 102 23.86 12.93 5.31
CA ALA A 102 23.60 11.79 4.44
C ALA A 102 23.57 10.45 5.22
N ASP A 103 24.26 10.38 6.35
CA ASP A 103 24.34 9.21 7.21
C ASP A 103 23.28 9.22 8.34
N SER A 104 22.16 9.87 8.07
CA SER A 104 21.00 9.84 8.97
C SER A 104 20.13 8.61 8.73
N TYR A 105 19.65 8.01 9.82
CA TYR A 105 18.84 6.79 9.79
C TYR A 105 17.64 6.89 10.73
N LEU A 106 16.51 6.36 10.29
CA LEU A 106 15.44 5.90 11.17
C LEU A 106 15.87 4.56 11.78
N THR A 107 16.00 4.49 13.09
CA THR A 107 16.35 3.27 13.83
C THR A 107 15.18 2.87 14.72
N PHE A 108 14.86 1.58 14.75
CA PHE A 108 13.78 1.02 15.57
C PHE A 108 14.07 -0.44 15.93
N THR A 109 13.37 -0.97 16.93
CA THR A 109 13.53 -2.35 17.39
C THR A 109 12.23 -3.11 17.25
N ILE A 110 12.33 -4.36 16.79
CA ILE A 110 11.27 -5.37 16.77
C ILE A 110 11.64 -6.44 17.78
N LYS A 111 10.88 -6.56 18.85
CA LYS A 111 11.08 -7.59 19.85
C LYS A 111 10.53 -8.91 19.37
N LYS A 112 11.14 -10.02 19.81
CA LYS A 112 10.73 -11.37 19.42
C LYS A 112 9.29 -11.68 19.85
N GLU A 113 8.93 -11.27 21.04
CA GLU A 113 7.61 -11.45 21.63
C GLU A 113 6.50 -10.66 20.91
N ASN A 114 6.87 -9.56 20.26
CA ASN A 114 5.90 -8.68 19.56
C ASN A 114 5.83 -8.96 18.06
N LEU A 115 6.76 -9.78 17.53
CA LEU A 115 6.78 -10.06 16.09
C LEU A 115 5.59 -10.95 15.69
N GLN A 116 4.69 -10.37 14.92
CA GLN A 116 3.52 -11.03 14.34
C GLN A 116 3.22 -10.45 12.96
N ASN A 117 2.36 -11.10 12.18
CA ASN A 117 1.92 -10.53 10.91
C ASN A 117 1.15 -9.24 11.15
N GLY A 118 1.49 -8.21 10.39
CA GLY A 118 0.85 -6.92 10.54
C GLY A 118 1.53 -5.81 9.76
N ASN A 119 1.15 -4.59 10.08
CA ASN A 119 1.62 -3.40 9.40
C ASN A 119 1.87 -2.28 10.41
N ALA A 120 2.84 -1.44 10.09
CA ALA A 120 3.04 -0.17 10.77
C ALA A 120 3.47 0.91 9.77
N VAL A 121 3.12 2.14 10.05
CA VAL A 121 3.71 3.33 9.40
C VAL A 121 4.52 4.08 10.42
N VAL A 122 5.81 4.25 10.13
CA VAL A 122 6.75 4.99 10.99
C VAL A 122 7.22 6.22 10.24
N ALA A 123 7.27 7.35 10.93
CA ALA A 123 7.66 8.62 10.36
C ALA A 123 8.83 9.25 11.11
N VAL A 124 9.59 10.07 10.39
CA VAL A 124 10.54 11.02 10.99
C VAL A 124 9.94 12.43 10.98
N THR A 125 10.29 13.20 12.00
CA THR A 125 9.79 14.55 12.17
C THR A 125 10.96 15.50 12.46
N ASN A 126 10.76 16.79 12.14
CA ASN A 126 11.61 17.85 12.64
C ASN A 126 11.42 18.06 14.14
N THR A 127 12.11 19.05 14.69
CA THR A 127 12.03 19.43 16.12
C THR A 127 10.61 19.79 16.56
N ASP A 128 9.83 20.44 15.68
CA ASP A 128 8.45 20.88 15.95
C ASP A 128 7.41 19.75 15.82
N GLY A 129 7.85 18.55 15.43
CA GLY A 129 6.97 17.39 15.28
C GLY A 129 6.27 17.30 13.92
N LYS A 130 6.62 18.16 12.93
CA LYS A 130 6.14 18.08 11.56
C LYS A 130 6.73 16.84 10.89
N VAL A 131 5.88 16.00 10.32
CA VAL A 131 6.34 14.82 9.58
C VAL A 131 7.02 15.25 8.29
N MET A 132 8.23 14.75 8.08
CA MET A 132 9.05 15.04 6.89
C MET A 132 9.01 13.88 5.89
N TRP A 133 8.94 12.65 6.38
CA TRP A 133 8.77 11.44 5.58
C TRP A 133 8.30 10.28 6.45
N SER A 134 7.76 9.23 5.80
CA SER A 134 7.24 8.04 6.45
C SER A 134 7.51 6.80 5.61
N TRP A 135 7.56 5.66 6.27
CA TRP A 135 7.76 4.35 5.66
C TRP A 135 6.70 3.37 6.14
N HIS A 136 6.18 2.59 5.22
CA HIS A 136 5.37 1.42 5.52
C HIS A 136 6.29 0.24 5.86
N LEU A 137 6.11 -0.35 7.04
CA LEU A 137 6.72 -1.59 7.49
C LEU A 137 5.66 -2.68 7.41
N TRP A 138 5.93 -3.70 6.62
CA TRP A 138 5.05 -4.86 6.48
C TRP A 138 5.71 -6.08 7.12
N PHE A 139 5.10 -6.56 8.21
CA PHE A 139 5.54 -7.71 8.98
C PHE A 139 4.95 -8.97 8.36
N THR A 140 5.73 -9.61 7.50
CA THR A 140 5.32 -10.79 6.73
C THR A 140 6.52 -11.65 6.37
N PRO A 141 6.34 -12.96 6.10
CA PRO A 141 7.42 -13.78 5.60
C PRO A 141 8.00 -13.27 4.28
N LYS A 142 9.29 -13.46 4.07
CA LYS A 142 9.96 -13.12 2.78
C LYS A 142 9.35 -13.80 1.56
N SER A 143 8.58 -14.88 1.77
CA SER A 143 7.83 -15.57 0.70
C SER A 143 6.81 -14.68 0.02
N SER A 144 6.32 -13.62 0.67
CA SER A 144 5.43 -12.63 0.05
C SER A 144 6.09 -11.87 -1.11
N LEU A 145 7.43 -11.85 -1.20
CA LEU A 145 8.20 -11.31 -2.32
C LEU A 145 8.35 -12.29 -3.50
N LYS A 146 7.84 -13.51 -3.41
CA LYS A 146 7.85 -14.43 -4.55
C LYS A 146 7.08 -13.83 -5.71
N LYS A 147 7.57 -14.14 -6.92
CA LYS A 147 7.06 -13.59 -8.17
C LYS A 147 6.23 -14.64 -8.89
N ILE A 148 5.02 -14.27 -9.29
CA ILE A 148 4.13 -15.10 -10.11
C ILE A 148 4.16 -14.51 -11.52
N PRO A 149 4.73 -15.19 -12.52
CA PRO A 149 4.75 -14.71 -13.89
C PRO A 149 3.34 -14.81 -14.50
N VAL A 150 2.95 -13.76 -15.21
CA VAL A 150 1.68 -13.64 -15.93
C VAL A 150 1.97 -12.96 -17.26
N THR A 151 1.57 -13.59 -18.36
CA THR A 151 1.60 -12.95 -19.67
C THR A 151 0.36 -12.08 -19.84
N SER A 152 0.57 -10.83 -20.13
CA SER A 152 -0.51 -9.87 -20.34
C SER A 152 -0.12 -8.90 -21.45
N ASP A 153 -1.00 -8.74 -22.42
CA ASP A 153 -0.79 -7.86 -23.58
C ASP A 153 0.59 -8.03 -24.25
N GLY A 154 0.98 -9.28 -24.49
CA GLY A 154 2.23 -9.64 -25.14
C GLY A 154 3.50 -9.44 -24.31
N SER A 155 3.39 -9.12 -23.04
CA SER A 155 4.52 -8.93 -22.11
C SER A 155 4.39 -9.82 -20.88
N GLU A 156 5.52 -10.25 -20.30
CA GLU A 156 5.54 -10.97 -19.03
C GLU A 156 5.60 -9.98 -17.87
N TYR A 157 4.61 -10.03 -16.98
CA TYR A 157 4.58 -9.36 -15.70
C TYR A 157 4.81 -10.37 -14.58
N LYS A 158 5.59 -9.99 -13.58
CA LYS A 158 5.87 -10.86 -12.42
C LYS A 158 5.24 -10.24 -11.17
N PHE A 159 4.02 -10.66 -10.86
CA PHE A 159 3.28 -10.16 -9.70
C PHE A 159 3.85 -10.69 -8.38
N MET A 160 3.81 -9.89 -7.33
CA MET A 160 4.01 -10.37 -5.96
C MET A 160 2.96 -11.42 -5.60
N THR A 161 3.25 -12.28 -4.63
CA THR A 161 2.32 -13.32 -4.15
C THR A 161 1.12 -12.72 -3.41
N ASP A 162 1.32 -11.62 -2.68
CA ASP A 162 0.27 -10.96 -1.89
C ASP A 162 0.16 -9.47 -2.22
N ASN A 163 -0.97 -8.86 -1.85
CA ASN A 163 -1.14 -7.42 -1.88
C ASN A 163 -0.21 -6.77 -0.87
N LEU A 164 0.18 -5.53 -1.09
CA LEU A 164 0.91 -4.75 -0.10
C LEU A 164 0.13 -4.67 1.22
N GLY A 165 0.81 -5.05 2.29
CA GLY A 165 0.25 -4.97 3.64
C GLY A 165 -0.83 -6.02 3.93
N TRP A 166 -0.96 -7.07 3.14
CA TRP A 166 -1.94 -8.13 3.43
C TRP A 166 -1.61 -8.84 4.75
N LYS A 167 -2.60 -8.90 5.63
CA LYS A 167 -2.55 -9.59 6.92
C LYS A 167 -3.61 -10.68 6.94
N TYR A 168 -3.17 -11.92 7.01
CA TYR A 168 -4.07 -13.06 7.20
C TYR A 168 -4.66 -13.05 8.60
N THR A 169 -5.97 -13.14 8.72
CA THR A 169 -6.70 -13.15 10.00
C THR A 169 -7.11 -14.55 10.44
N LYS A 170 -7.10 -15.51 9.54
CA LYS A 170 -7.31 -16.92 9.85
C LYS A 170 -6.08 -17.72 9.50
N TRP A 171 -5.89 -18.80 10.25
CA TRP A 171 -4.90 -19.80 9.94
C TRP A 171 -5.21 -20.42 8.57
N THR A 172 -4.38 -20.17 7.63
CA THR A 172 -4.44 -20.80 6.31
C THR A 172 -3.75 -22.13 6.39
N GLY A 173 -4.50 -23.21 6.19
CA GLY A 173 -4.13 -24.59 6.13
C GLY A 173 -2.68 -24.94 6.39
N GLY A 174 -2.39 -25.38 7.58
CA GLY A 174 -1.09 -25.98 7.89
C GLY A 174 -0.99 -27.36 7.26
N LEU A 175 0.23 -27.76 7.00
CA LEU A 175 0.53 -29.18 6.77
C LEU A 175 -0.01 -29.98 7.96
N LYS A 176 -0.46 -31.20 7.72
CA LYS A 176 -0.75 -32.17 8.78
C LYS A 176 0.47 -32.21 9.72
N ARG A 177 0.25 -31.93 10.98
CA ARG A 177 1.30 -31.91 12.01
C ARG A 177 0.88 -32.76 13.18
N GLU A 178 1.84 -33.37 13.80
CA GLU A 178 1.70 -34.06 15.07
C GLU A 178 2.72 -33.50 16.05
N VAL A 179 2.26 -33.07 17.22
CA VAL A 179 3.10 -32.56 18.29
C VAL A 179 2.85 -33.42 19.50
N VAL A 180 3.90 -34.02 20.02
CA VAL A 180 3.87 -34.81 21.25
C VAL A 180 4.31 -33.91 22.40
N VAL A 181 3.40 -33.63 23.32
CA VAL A 181 3.66 -32.86 24.53
C VAL A 181 3.86 -33.83 25.66
N LYS A 182 5.05 -33.86 26.23
CA LYS A 182 5.36 -34.60 27.45
C LYS A 182 5.18 -33.69 28.66
N ILE A 183 4.30 -34.05 29.56
CA ILE A 183 4.06 -33.36 30.83
C ILE A 183 4.75 -34.17 31.91
N GLU A 184 5.60 -33.52 32.69
CA GLU A 184 6.28 -34.12 33.81
C GLU A 184 5.90 -33.36 35.09
N GLN A 185 5.34 -34.08 36.06
CA GLN A 185 5.06 -33.58 37.38
C GLN A 185 6.08 -34.21 38.36
N GLN A 186 6.74 -33.38 39.11
CA GLN A 186 7.62 -33.82 40.20
C GLN A 186 6.92 -33.60 41.55
N ALA A 187 6.71 -34.65 42.31
CA ALA A 187 6.23 -34.57 43.67
C ALA A 187 7.35 -34.12 44.64
N GLU A 188 6.97 -33.56 45.78
CA GLU A 188 7.95 -33.19 46.84
C GLU A 188 8.83 -34.35 47.28
N THR A 189 8.34 -35.58 47.17
CA THR A 189 9.07 -36.83 47.45
C THR A 189 10.13 -37.16 46.40
N GLY A 190 10.28 -36.39 45.36
CA GLY A 190 11.19 -36.63 44.24
C GLY A 190 10.66 -37.61 43.17
N GLU A 191 9.50 -38.23 43.38
CA GLU A 191 8.87 -39.09 42.39
C GLU A 191 8.39 -38.24 41.19
N LYS A 192 8.68 -38.74 39.98
CA LYS A 192 8.28 -38.11 38.73
C LYS A 192 7.13 -38.93 38.08
N LYS A 193 6.03 -38.25 37.81
CA LYS A 193 4.94 -38.80 37.00
C LYS A 193 4.92 -38.10 35.64
N THR A 194 4.87 -38.88 34.58
CA THR A 194 4.87 -38.36 33.21
C THR A 194 3.57 -38.76 32.51
N ALA A 195 3.02 -37.81 31.77
CA ALA A 195 1.93 -38.04 30.84
C ALA A 195 2.33 -37.51 29.45
N THR A 196 1.82 -38.13 28.41
CA THR A 196 2.06 -37.72 27.04
C THR A 196 0.74 -37.42 26.36
N ILE A 197 0.64 -36.22 25.75
CA ILE A 197 -0.52 -35.82 24.96
C ILE A 197 -0.05 -35.64 23.53
N THR A 198 -0.70 -36.31 22.59
CA THR A 198 -0.44 -36.13 21.17
C THR A 198 -1.49 -35.20 20.59
N LEU A 199 -1.07 -34.01 20.16
CA LEU A 199 -1.90 -33.04 19.46
C LEU A 199 -1.75 -33.26 17.95
N LYS A 200 -2.83 -33.61 17.29
CA LYS A 200 -2.87 -33.81 15.84
C LYS A 200 -3.57 -32.64 15.18
N GLN A 201 -2.84 -31.93 14.34
CA GLN A 201 -3.40 -30.93 13.45
C GLN A 201 -3.72 -31.60 12.11
N ALA A 202 -5.00 -31.60 11.72
CA ALA A 202 -5.38 -32.00 10.38
C ALA A 202 -4.85 -30.99 9.36
N ALA A 203 -4.59 -31.46 8.13
CA ALA A 203 -4.38 -30.55 7.02
C ALA A 203 -5.65 -29.71 6.86
N GLY A 204 -5.54 -28.40 6.94
CA GLY A 204 -6.66 -27.49 6.74
C GLY A 204 -6.79 -27.08 5.30
N ASN A 205 -7.98 -26.71 4.87
CA ASN A 205 -8.20 -26.01 3.61
C ASN A 205 -7.50 -24.64 3.67
N ASN A 206 -6.96 -24.20 2.55
CA ASN A 206 -6.40 -22.88 2.43
C ASN A 206 -7.49 -21.81 2.58
N VAL A 207 -7.61 -21.25 3.78
CA VAL A 207 -8.50 -20.11 4.03
C VAL A 207 -7.72 -18.84 3.77
N ARG A 208 -8.17 -18.05 2.80
CA ARG A 208 -7.51 -16.81 2.38
C ARG A 208 -8.24 -15.58 2.91
N GLU A 209 -8.66 -15.65 4.19
CA GLU A 209 -9.27 -14.51 4.86
C GLU A 209 -8.23 -13.59 5.47
N GLY A 210 -8.49 -12.30 5.38
CA GLY A 210 -7.61 -11.28 5.89
C GLY A 210 -8.06 -9.90 5.48
N TYR A 211 -7.18 -8.95 5.66
CA TYR A 211 -7.34 -7.60 5.15
C TYR A 211 -5.97 -7.07 4.66
N GLY A 212 -6.01 -6.13 3.73
CA GLY A 212 -4.82 -5.49 3.20
C GLY A 212 -4.90 -3.98 3.36
N ASN A 213 -3.76 -3.36 3.23
CA ASN A 213 -3.69 -1.91 3.23
C ASN A 213 -4.29 -1.35 1.93
N LEU A 214 -4.88 -0.17 2.04
CA LEU A 214 -5.47 0.56 0.95
C LEU A 214 -4.70 1.87 0.75
N TYR A 215 -4.49 2.24 -0.49
CA TYR A 215 -3.71 3.42 -0.87
C TYR A 215 -4.59 4.37 -1.67
N GLN A 216 -4.53 5.66 -1.37
CA GLN A 216 -5.05 6.66 -2.31
C GLN A 216 -4.09 6.78 -3.49
N TRP A 217 -4.62 6.90 -4.68
CA TRP A 217 -3.79 6.94 -5.89
C TRP A 217 -2.75 8.08 -5.82
N GLY A 218 -1.52 7.76 -6.15
CA GLY A 218 -0.40 8.69 -6.10
C GLY A 218 0.27 8.85 -4.74
N ARG A 219 -0.30 8.31 -3.64
CA ARG A 219 0.28 8.39 -2.30
C ARG A 219 1.13 7.15 -1.98
N LYS A 220 2.21 7.38 -1.23
CA LYS A 220 3.12 6.33 -0.75
C LYS A 220 2.65 5.65 0.55
N ASP A 221 1.77 6.30 1.30
CA ASP A 221 1.38 5.89 2.64
C ASP A 221 0.10 5.06 2.63
N PRO A 222 0.11 3.89 3.28
CA PRO A 222 -1.05 3.03 3.38
C PRO A 222 -2.03 3.50 4.45
N LEU A 223 -3.30 3.19 4.20
CA LEU A 223 -4.39 3.26 5.16
C LEU A 223 -4.80 1.84 5.55
N PRO A 224 -5.17 1.56 6.83
CA PRO A 224 -5.63 0.25 7.23
C PRO A 224 -6.85 -0.21 6.43
N GLY A 225 -6.86 -1.48 6.01
CA GLY A 225 -7.97 -2.11 5.30
C GLY A 225 -9.06 -2.67 6.21
N ILE A 226 -9.19 -2.16 7.43
CA ILE A 226 -10.18 -2.56 8.41
C ILE A 226 -10.84 -1.35 9.04
N ASN A 227 -12.07 -1.55 9.57
CA ASN A 227 -12.71 -0.55 10.41
C ASN A 227 -12.09 -0.56 11.80
N THR A 228 -11.94 0.62 12.38
CA THR A 228 -11.38 0.80 13.72
C THR A 228 -12.31 0.38 14.84
N THR A 229 -13.61 0.29 14.58
CA THR A 229 -14.61 -0.20 15.55
C THR A 229 -14.46 -1.70 15.78
N GLY A 230 -14.00 -2.05 16.99
CA GLY A 230 -13.89 -3.47 17.42
C GLY A 230 -12.49 -4.06 17.38
N PHE A 231 -11.49 -3.32 16.95
CA PHE A 231 -10.09 -3.73 17.02
C PHE A 231 -9.32 -2.75 17.93
N ALA A 232 -8.45 -3.30 18.78
CA ALA A 232 -7.52 -2.50 19.57
C ALA A 232 -6.41 -1.97 18.64
N PHE A 233 -6.66 -0.81 18.03
CA PHE A 233 -5.60 -0.05 17.38
C PHE A 233 -4.96 0.89 18.39
N ASP A 234 -3.70 1.16 18.18
CA ASP A 234 -3.07 2.32 18.74
C ASP A 234 -3.92 3.55 18.37
N ASN A 235 -4.10 4.47 19.35
CA ASN A 235 -4.93 5.68 19.29
C ASN A 235 -4.54 6.67 18.18
N ASN A 236 -3.60 6.33 17.30
CA ASN A 236 -3.05 7.22 16.29
C ASN A 236 -3.74 7.11 14.92
N TYR A 237 -4.62 6.12 14.71
CA TYR A 237 -5.38 6.04 13.47
C TYR A 237 -6.57 7.00 13.52
N VAL A 238 -6.51 8.05 12.72
CA VAL A 238 -7.61 9.01 12.56
C VAL A 238 -8.43 8.61 11.33
N GLU A 239 -9.57 7.97 11.57
CA GLU A 239 -10.60 7.85 10.55
C GLU A 239 -11.16 9.25 10.24
N ILE A 240 -11.37 9.59 8.96
CA ILE A 240 -12.06 10.85 8.61
C ILE A 240 -13.47 10.77 9.18
N PRO A 241 -13.89 11.70 10.06
CA PRO A 241 -15.26 11.72 10.53
C PRO A 241 -16.23 11.82 9.36
N LYS A 242 -17.34 11.10 9.44
CA LYS A 242 -18.41 11.21 8.44
C LYS A 242 -18.82 12.67 8.31
N ASP A 243 -18.74 13.16 7.07
CA ASP A 243 -19.06 14.54 6.73
C ASP A 243 -20.51 14.87 7.13
N LYS A 244 -20.69 15.86 8.01
CA LYS A 244 -21.98 16.46 8.34
C LYS A 244 -22.10 17.87 7.73
N GLY A 245 -21.43 18.11 6.60
CA GLY A 245 -21.48 19.39 5.91
C GLY A 245 -20.42 20.41 6.32
N ASP A 246 -19.79 20.25 7.49
CA ASP A 246 -18.65 21.06 7.90
C ASP A 246 -17.37 20.24 7.80
N GLU A 247 -16.31 20.77 7.19
CA GLU A 247 -15.02 20.10 7.15
C GLU A 247 -14.56 19.84 8.61
N PRO A 248 -14.37 18.57 9.02
CA PRO A 248 -13.92 18.29 10.39
C PRO A 248 -12.56 18.97 10.63
N ALA A 249 -12.30 19.35 11.88
CA ALA A 249 -11.07 20.04 12.26
C ALA A 249 -9.77 19.34 11.81
N ASN A 250 -9.86 18.04 11.51
CA ASN A 250 -8.76 17.17 11.09
C ASN A 250 -8.62 17.05 9.55
N VAL A 251 -9.54 17.63 8.77
CA VAL A 251 -9.45 17.58 7.30
C VAL A 251 -8.59 18.75 6.81
N ILE A 252 -7.63 18.41 5.97
CA ILE A 252 -6.79 19.42 5.32
C ILE A 252 -7.68 20.27 4.41
N LYS A 253 -7.72 21.58 4.64
CA LYS A 253 -8.53 22.51 3.87
C LYS A 253 -8.26 22.39 2.37
N MET A 254 -9.30 22.52 1.54
CA MET A 254 -9.27 22.28 0.10
C MET A 254 -8.13 22.98 -0.63
N LYS A 255 -7.85 24.24 -0.32
CA LYS A 255 -6.77 25.04 -0.95
C LYS A 255 -5.36 24.63 -0.54
N THR A 256 -5.21 23.77 0.49
CA THR A 256 -3.92 23.32 1.01
C THR A 256 -3.72 21.82 0.81
N ARG A 257 -4.48 21.19 -0.08
CA ARG A 257 -4.33 19.76 -0.42
C ARG A 257 -3.24 19.57 -1.45
N THR A 258 -2.02 19.76 -0.97
CA THR A 258 -0.80 19.59 -1.75
C THR A 258 -0.15 18.22 -1.48
N ILE A 259 0.84 17.89 -2.26
CA ILE A 259 1.62 16.66 -2.08
C ILE A 259 2.34 16.72 -0.73
N GLY A 260 2.99 17.86 -0.42
CA GLY A 260 3.69 18.05 0.85
C GLY A 260 2.77 17.86 2.06
N ARG A 261 1.54 18.40 2.00
CA ARG A 261 0.55 18.17 3.06
C ARG A 261 0.16 16.69 3.20
N SER A 262 0.09 15.96 2.09
CA SER A 262 -0.17 14.51 2.16
C SER A 262 0.97 13.74 2.82
N ILE A 263 2.21 14.16 2.60
CA ILE A 263 3.42 13.61 3.25
C ILE A 263 3.43 13.92 4.74
N GLN A 264 3.04 15.13 5.14
CA GLN A 264 2.94 15.54 6.54
C GLN A 264 1.87 14.76 7.32
N ASN A 265 0.89 14.17 6.64
CA ASN A 265 -0.27 13.50 7.22
C ASN A 265 -0.45 12.06 6.69
N PRO A 266 0.52 11.16 6.92
CA PRO A 266 0.52 9.83 6.33
C PRO A 266 -0.63 8.93 6.83
N GLY A 267 -1.16 9.17 8.04
CA GLY A 267 -2.28 8.42 8.62
C GLY A 267 -3.66 8.96 8.27
N ILE A 268 -3.76 10.03 7.48
CA ILE A 268 -5.04 10.68 7.17
C ILE A 268 -5.43 10.41 5.72
N MET A 269 -6.64 9.93 5.51
CA MET A 269 -7.24 9.86 4.19
C MET A 269 -7.71 11.27 3.77
N LEU A 270 -7.35 11.68 2.57
CA LEU A 270 -7.74 12.99 2.02
C LEU A 270 -9.03 12.84 1.20
N PRO A 271 -10.14 13.48 1.60
CA PRO A 271 -11.38 13.33 0.89
C PRO A 271 -11.31 13.94 -0.50
N LYS A 272 -12.22 13.50 -1.38
CA LYS A 272 -12.37 14.03 -2.72
C LYS A 272 -12.60 15.54 -2.70
N VAL A 273 -11.89 16.26 -3.56
CA VAL A 273 -12.11 17.70 -3.76
C VAL A 273 -13.47 17.91 -4.45
N GLY A 274 -14.28 18.85 -3.95
CA GLY A 274 -15.56 19.20 -4.56
C GLY A 274 -15.42 19.85 -5.94
N GLY A 275 -16.56 20.23 -6.55
CA GLY A 275 -16.55 20.96 -7.83
C GLY A 275 -16.24 20.11 -9.05
N GLY A 276 -16.62 18.81 -9.06
CA GLY A 276 -16.43 17.92 -10.21
C GLY A 276 -15.02 17.33 -10.33
N LYS A 277 -14.10 17.68 -9.44
CA LYS A 277 -12.75 17.08 -9.41
C LYS A 277 -12.80 15.66 -8.88
N LEU A 278 -11.95 14.79 -9.43
CA LEU A 278 -11.95 13.35 -9.11
C LEU A 278 -10.91 12.94 -8.05
N GLY A 279 -9.96 13.86 -7.72
CA GLY A 279 -8.82 13.59 -6.87
C GLY A 279 -8.94 14.12 -5.45
N TRP A 280 -8.00 13.70 -4.62
CA TRP A 280 -7.72 14.26 -3.31
C TRP A 280 -6.84 15.52 -3.40
N GLN A 281 -6.12 15.70 -4.51
CA GLN A 281 -5.34 16.91 -4.80
C GLN A 281 -6.24 17.98 -5.42
N TYR A 282 -5.93 19.23 -5.14
CA TYR A 282 -6.60 20.36 -5.80
C TYR A 282 -6.33 20.36 -7.31
N GLN A 283 -5.08 20.10 -7.70
CA GLN A 283 -4.65 19.84 -9.07
C GLN A 283 -4.12 18.41 -9.15
N GLN A 284 -4.76 17.57 -9.96
CA GLN A 284 -4.40 16.16 -10.04
C GLN A 284 -3.14 15.97 -10.89
N ILE A 285 -2.04 15.74 -10.25
CA ILE A 285 -0.78 15.34 -10.91
C ILE A 285 -0.91 13.89 -11.38
N ILE A 286 -0.44 13.60 -12.59
CA ILE A 286 -0.68 12.33 -13.27
C ILE A 286 0.51 11.37 -13.27
N ASN A 287 1.71 11.81 -12.90
CA ASN A 287 2.91 11.00 -12.90
C ASN A 287 3.41 10.61 -11.50
N MET A 288 2.52 10.60 -10.51
CA MET A 288 2.87 10.36 -9.11
C MET A 288 3.56 9.01 -8.88
N TRP A 289 3.14 7.94 -9.56
CA TRP A 289 3.75 6.61 -9.41
C TRP A 289 4.64 6.18 -10.58
N SER A 290 4.57 6.92 -11.69
CA SER A 290 5.36 6.63 -12.89
C SER A 290 5.92 7.93 -13.47
N ALA A 291 7.22 8.20 -13.28
CA ALA A 291 7.84 9.46 -13.65
C ALA A 291 7.75 9.79 -15.15
N ASN A 292 7.67 8.77 -16.01
CA ASN A 292 7.53 8.93 -17.45
C ASN A 292 6.08 8.98 -17.95
N ASN A 293 5.08 8.94 -17.03
CA ASN A 293 3.69 9.04 -17.44
C ASN A 293 3.32 10.48 -17.85
N ASN A 294 2.88 10.63 -19.08
CA ASN A 294 2.45 11.91 -19.67
C ASN A 294 1.13 11.82 -20.42
N LYS A 295 0.35 10.76 -20.17
CA LYS A 295 -0.92 10.48 -20.84
C LYS A 295 -2.00 10.06 -19.86
N LEU A 296 -3.24 10.20 -20.31
CA LEU A 296 -4.45 9.78 -19.58
C LEU A 296 -5.17 8.60 -20.25
N ASP A 297 -4.55 7.93 -21.22
CA ASP A 297 -5.17 6.86 -22.01
C ASP A 297 -4.72 5.45 -21.61
N GLY A 298 -3.83 5.34 -20.62
CA GLY A 298 -3.28 4.07 -20.19
C GLY A 298 -2.23 3.47 -21.14
N SER A 299 -1.82 4.19 -22.19
CA SER A 299 -0.90 3.64 -23.21
C SER A 299 0.58 3.66 -22.80
N VAL A 300 0.92 4.31 -21.69
CA VAL A 300 2.30 4.36 -21.20
C VAL A 300 2.73 2.99 -20.70
N ARG A 301 3.85 2.51 -21.19
CA ARG A 301 4.51 1.27 -20.79
C ARG A 301 5.86 1.57 -20.15
N ASN A 302 6.44 0.58 -19.49
CA ASN A 302 7.76 0.67 -18.87
C ASN A 302 7.85 1.79 -17.84
N ASP A 303 6.89 1.78 -16.92
CA ASP A 303 6.81 2.72 -15.81
C ASP A 303 8.15 2.91 -15.09
N VAL A 304 8.51 4.16 -14.88
CA VAL A 304 9.66 4.55 -14.06
C VAL A 304 9.18 4.83 -12.64
N LYS A 305 9.51 3.91 -11.75
CA LYS A 305 9.12 3.98 -10.34
C LYS A 305 9.57 5.27 -9.68
N THR A 306 8.64 5.98 -9.06
CA THR A 306 8.90 7.23 -8.35
C THR A 306 9.16 7.02 -6.86
N ILE A 307 9.57 8.09 -6.18
CA ILE A 307 9.70 8.11 -4.70
C ILE A 307 8.36 7.92 -3.98
N TYR A 308 7.23 8.16 -4.65
CA TYR A 308 5.89 8.00 -4.07
C TYR A 308 5.28 6.62 -4.35
N ASP A 309 5.91 5.77 -5.15
CA ASP A 309 5.46 4.39 -5.35
C ASP A 309 5.58 3.60 -4.02
N PRO A 310 4.49 3.02 -3.52
CA PRO A 310 4.49 2.34 -2.22
C PRO A 310 5.17 0.98 -2.23
N SER A 311 5.50 0.43 -3.40
CA SER A 311 6.01 -0.94 -3.55
C SER A 311 7.41 -1.12 -2.95
N PRO A 312 7.75 -2.32 -2.45
CA PRO A 312 9.08 -2.60 -1.94
C PRO A 312 10.14 -2.56 -3.05
N VAL A 313 11.40 -2.57 -2.65
CA VAL A 313 12.55 -2.61 -3.58
C VAL A 313 12.42 -3.79 -4.54
N GLY A 314 12.68 -3.55 -5.83
CA GLY A 314 12.57 -4.53 -6.92
C GLY A 314 11.14 -4.78 -7.41
N PHE A 315 10.18 -3.98 -6.93
CA PHE A 315 8.79 -3.99 -7.37
C PHE A 315 8.26 -2.58 -7.57
N LYS A 316 7.22 -2.44 -8.39
CA LYS A 316 6.50 -1.19 -8.67
C LYS A 316 5.00 -1.42 -8.75
N VAL A 317 4.22 -0.36 -8.68
CA VAL A 317 2.79 -0.40 -9.02
C VAL A 317 2.66 -0.78 -10.50
N PRO A 318 1.79 -1.74 -10.87
CA PRO A 318 1.68 -2.19 -12.26
C PRO A 318 1.11 -1.10 -13.17
N ASP A 319 1.55 -1.08 -14.42
CA ASP A 319 0.92 -0.29 -15.48
C ASP A 319 -0.44 -0.89 -15.90
N ALA A 320 -1.15 -0.19 -16.79
CA ALA A 320 -2.47 -0.60 -17.25
C ALA A 320 -2.48 -1.96 -17.97
N HIS A 321 -1.39 -2.30 -18.66
CA HIS A 321 -1.29 -3.50 -19.48
C HIS A 321 -1.11 -4.78 -18.64
N ALA A 322 -0.65 -4.63 -17.38
CA ALA A 322 -0.41 -5.76 -16.48
C ALA A 322 -1.68 -6.59 -16.20
N PHE A 323 -2.86 -5.96 -16.26
CA PHE A 323 -4.13 -6.64 -15.97
C PHE A 323 -4.94 -7.05 -17.22
N MET A 324 -4.49 -6.74 -18.41
CA MET A 324 -5.24 -7.03 -19.65
C MET A 324 -5.35 -8.54 -19.96
N GLY A 325 -4.46 -9.35 -19.41
CA GLY A 325 -4.48 -10.81 -19.54
C GLY A 325 -5.42 -11.52 -18.57
N PHE A 326 -6.07 -10.80 -17.65
CA PHE A 326 -6.96 -11.42 -16.67
C PHE A 326 -8.36 -11.61 -17.24
N SER A 327 -8.93 -12.80 -17.01
CA SER A 327 -10.26 -13.18 -17.48
C SER A 327 -11.07 -13.81 -16.36
N THR A 328 -12.41 -13.67 -16.42
CA THR A 328 -13.34 -14.38 -15.55
C THR A 328 -13.54 -15.82 -15.96
N THR A 329 -13.12 -16.20 -17.17
CA THR A 329 -13.26 -17.58 -17.67
C THR A 329 -12.43 -18.54 -16.82
N GLY A 330 -13.10 -19.46 -16.16
CA GLY A 330 -12.47 -20.43 -15.27
C GLY A 330 -11.96 -19.84 -13.93
N ALA A 331 -12.23 -18.57 -13.64
CA ALA A 331 -11.89 -17.97 -12.35
C ALA A 331 -12.77 -18.53 -11.22
N VAL A 332 -12.17 -18.75 -10.05
CA VAL A 332 -12.85 -19.32 -8.88
C VAL A 332 -12.89 -18.31 -7.75
N TRP A 333 -14.08 -18.08 -7.20
CA TRP A 333 -14.27 -17.19 -6.06
C TRP A 333 -14.02 -17.90 -4.72
N SER A 334 -13.22 -17.29 -3.86
CA SER A 334 -13.04 -17.68 -2.45
C SER A 334 -12.49 -16.49 -1.65
N ASN A 335 -13.35 -15.58 -1.19
CA ASN A 335 -12.97 -14.29 -0.57
C ASN A 335 -12.02 -13.46 -1.45
N GLY A 336 -12.14 -13.61 -2.73
CA GLY A 336 -11.31 -13.08 -3.79
C GLY A 336 -11.41 -13.98 -5.02
N TYR A 337 -10.67 -13.64 -6.07
CA TYR A 337 -10.61 -14.47 -7.26
C TYR A 337 -9.27 -15.16 -7.42
N THR A 338 -9.32 -16.47 -7.69
CA THR A 338 -8.23 -17.20 -8.35
C THR A 338 -8.46 -17.11 -9.85
N PHE A 339 -7.64 -16.33 -10.54
CA PHE A 339 -7.66 -16.20 -11.98
C PHE A 339 -6.75 -17.26 -12.61
N LYS A 340 -7.21 -17.85 -13.70
CA LYS A 340 -6.35 -18.65 -14.56
C LYS A 340 -5.62 -17.72 -15.51
N VAL A 341 -4.29 -17.84 -15.54
CA VAL A 341 -3.39 -17.07 -16.38
C VAL A 341 -2.40 -18.05 -17.01
N ASP A 342 -1.90 -17.77 -18.20
CA ASP A 342 -0.84 -18.56 -18.86
C ASP A 342 -0.98 -20.09 -18.78
N ASN A 343 -1.79 -20.71 -19.61
CA ASN A 343 -1.83 -22.17 -19.75
C ASN A 343 -1.89 -22.93 -18.40
N ASP A 344 -2.92 -22.65 -17.59
CA ASP A 344 -3.22 -23.29 -16.31
C ASP A 344 -2.45 -22.80 -15.07
N LYS A 345 -1.64 -21.77 -15.15
CA LYS A 345 -1.17 -21.08 -13.93
C LYS A 345 -2.32 -20.32 -13.26
N GLU A 346 -2.22 -20.22 -11.95
CA GLU A 346 -3.23 -19.53 -11.16
C GLU A 346 -2.60 -18.38 -10.36
N ILE A 347 -3.33 -17.28 -10.30
CA ILE A 347 -3.00 -16.17 -9.42
C ILE A 347 -4.24 -15.75 -8.63
N TYR A 348 -4.08 -15.63 -7.32
CA TYR A 348 -5.18 -15.25 -6.44
C TYR A 348 -5.09 -13.76 -6.08
N PHE A 349 -6.21 -13.07 -6.21
CA PHE A 349 -6.40 -11.69 -5.77
C PHE A 349 -7.48 -11.60 -4.70
N GLN A 350 -7.15 -11.04 -3.56
CA GLN A 350 -8.02 -10.92 -2.40
C GLN A 350 -9.12 -9.87 -2.63
N ALA A 351 -10.32 -10.11 -2.09
CA ALA A 351 -11.39 -9.12 -2.06
C ALA A 351 -11.20 -8.17 -0.86
N GLY A 352 -10.21 -7.29 -0.93
CA GLY A 352 -9.82 -6.38 0.16
C GLY A 352 -10.75 -5.18 0.39
N GLY A 353 -11.84 -5.05 -0.39
CA GLY A 353 -12.75 -3.90 -0.32
C GLY A 353 -12.14 -2.62 -0.85
N ALA A 354 -12.71 -1.51 -0.42
CA ALA A 354 -12.27 -0.16 -0.77
C ALA A 354 -12.58 0.84 0.35
N ARG A 355 -11.88 1.99 0.37
CA ARG A 355 -12.28 3.18 1.12
C ARG A 355 -12.86 4.21 0.16
N TYR A 356 -14.03 4.74 0.47
CA TYR A 356 -14.64 5.79 -0.34
C TYR A 356 -13.96 7.13 -0.14
N GLY A 357 -13.63 7.78 -1.27
CA GLY A 357 -12.95 9.08 -1.28
C GLY A 357 -13.76 10.24 -0.72
N THR A 358 -15.06 10.07 -0.51
CA THR A 358 -15.94 11.10 0.07
C THR A 358 -16.11 10.99 1.57
N SER A 359 -15.99 9.78 2.14
CA SER A 359 -16.30 9.54 3.57
C SER A 359 -15.16 8.85 4.33
N GLY A 360 -14.14 8.35 3.63
CA GLY A 360 -13.11 7.50 4.23
C GLY A 360 -13.60 6.11 4.68
N ALA A 361 -14.91 5.85 4.59
CA ALA A 361 -15.51 4.60 5.06
C ALA A 361 -15.00 3.41 4.28
N LEU A 362 -14.60 2.36 5.00
CA LEU A 362 -14.29 1.07 4.42
C LEU A 362 -15.59 0.38 4.01
N THR A 363 -15.59 -0.19 2.81
CA THR A 363 -16.75 -0.89 2.26
C THR A 363 -16.35 -2.19 1.59
N ALA A 364 -17.29 -3.14 1.57
CA ALA A 364 -17.27 -4.34 0.74
C ALA A 364 -16.02 -5.22 0.88
N ASN A 365 -15.36 -5.22 2.06
CA ASN A 365 -14.30 -6.18 2.37
C ASN A 365 -14.87 -7.61 2.30
N GLY A 366 -14.15 -8.52 1.66
CA GLY A 366 -14.60 -9.88 1.37
C GLY A 366 -15.59 -9.99 0.21
N ILE A 367 -16.03 -8.88 -0.40
CA ILE A 367 -17.03 -8.86 -1.48
C ILE A 367 -16.43 -8.33 -2.79
N VAL A 368 -15.60 -7.29 -2.73
CA VAL A 368 -14.96 -6.71 -3.91
C VAL A 368 -13.46 -6.56 -3.72
N GLY A 369 -12.70 -6.61 -4.79
CA GLY A 369 -11.30 -6.27 -4.85
C GLY A 369 -11.08 -5.16 -5.87
N PHE A 370 -10.31 -4.14 -5.48
CA PHE A 370 -9.85 -3.07 -6.36
C PHE A 370 -8.35 -2.91 -6.20
N TYR A 371 -7.65 -2.84 -7.33
CA TYR A 371 -6.19 -2.79 -7.38
C TYR A 371 -5.74 -1.69 -8.32
N TRP A 372 -5.02 -0.72 -7.79
CA TRP A 372 -4.52 0.39 -8.55
C TRP A 372 -3.55 0.00 -9.66
N GLN A 373 -3.60 0.79 -10.71
CA GLN A 373 -2.57 0.91 -11.73
C GLN A 373 -1.81 2.22 -11.54
N SER A 374 -0.58 2.26 -12.03
CA SER A 374 0.26 3.47 -11.97
C SER A 374 -0.25 4.60 -12.88
N VAL A 375 -1.08 4.26 -13.86
CA VAL A 375 -1.52 5.17 -14.91
C VAL A 375 -2.90 5.73 -14.61
N PRO A 376 -3.07 7.07 -14.64
CA PRO A 376 -4.37 7.71 -14.51
C PRO A 376 -5.15 7.70 -15.83
N LYS A 377 -6.45 7.98 -15.70
CA LYS A 377 -7.38 8.18 -16.79
C LYS A 377 -8.05 9.56 -16.69
N PRO A 378 -8.72 10.05 -17.76
CA PRO A 378 -9.42 11.33 -17.72
C PRO A 378 -10.45 11.43 -16.59
N ASP A 379 -11.14 10.33 -16.29
CA ASP A 379 -12.24 10.25 -15.33
C ASP A 379 -11.84 9.61 -13.99
N GLY A 380 -10.56 9.40 -13.75
CA GLY A 380 -10.06 8.78 -12.52
C GLY A 380 -8.78 7.99 -12.74
N ALA A 381 -8.38 7.19 -11.74
CA ALA A 381 -7.26 6.27 -11.87
C ALA A 381 -7.72 4.90 -12.36
N GLY A 382 -6.89 4.26 -13.19
CA GLY A 382 -7.13 2.90 -13.63
C GLY A 382 -7.00 1.89 -12.49
N SER A 383 -7.85 0.88 -12.49
CA SER A 383 -7.80 -0.21 -11.52
C SER A 383 -8.28 -1.53 -12.12
N LEU A 384 -7.74 -2.64 -11.64
CA LEU A 384 -8.42 -3.92 -11.75
C LEU A 384 -9.53 -3.94 -10.71
N GLY A 385 -10.79 -4.08 -11.13
CA GLY A 385 -11.91 -4.22 -10.24
C GLY A 385 -12.63 -5.55 -10.44
N PHE A 386 -13.01 -6.20 -9.36
CA PHE A 386 -13.85 -7.40 -9.40
C PHE A 386 -14.71 -7.49 -8.14
N GLY A 387 -15.79 -8.28 -8.19
CA GLY A 387 -16.63 -8.47 -7.03
C GLY A 387 -17.55 -9.68 -7.16
N TYR A 388 -18.10 -10.07 -6.04
CA TYR A 388 -19.13 -11.09 -5.93
C TYR A 388 -20.46 -10.45 -5.54
N ARG A 389 -21.49 -10.54 -6.41
CA ARG A 389 -22.82 -10.02 -6.11
C ARG A 389 -23.66 -11.10 -5.45
N THR A 390 -23.91 -10.98 -4.16
CA THR A 390 -24.76 -11.89 -3.39
C THR A 390 -26.24 -11.81 -3.74
N SER A 391 -26.67 -10.80 -4.51
CA SER A 391 -28.06 -10.62 -4.92
C SER A 391 -28.52 -11.51 -6.09
N MET A 392 -27.60 -12.22 -6.73
CA MET A 392 -27.89 -13.19 -7.78
C MET A 392 -27.59 -14.59 -7.27
N LYS A 393 -28.60 -15.48 -7.30
CA LYS A 393 -28.52 -16.87 -6.82
C LYS A 393 -27.46 -17.77 -7.49
N ASP A 394 -26.78 -17.28 -8.49
CA ASP A 394 -25.86 -17.99 -9.36
C ASP A 394 -24.42 -17.49 -9.34
N GLY A 395 -24.09 -16.59 -8.40
CA GLY A 395 -22.69 -16.17 -8.21
C GLY A 395 -22.07 -15.48 -9.42
N THR A 396 -22.84 -14.63 -10.12
CA THR A 396 -22.33 -13.94 -11.30
C THR A 396 -21.15 -13.05 -10.93
N ILE A 397 -20.03 -13.24 -11.59
CA ILE A 397 -18.84 -12.41 -11.48
C ILE A 397 -19.22 -11.00 -11.95
N ALA A 398 -19.19 -10.03 -11.06
CA ALA A 398 -19.23 -8.65 -11.50
C ALA A 398 -17.95 -8.36 -12.30
N THR A 399 -18.14 -7.92 -13.52
CA THR A 399 -17.14 -7.61 -14.54
C THR A 399 -15.74 -7.36 -14.01
N ILE A 400 -14.72 -8.09 -14.51
CA ILE A 400 -13.36 -7.60 -14.51
C ILE A 400 -13.41 -6.38 -15.43
N ASN A 401 -13.35 -5.20 -14.85
CA ASN A 401 -13.28 -4.00 -15.65
C ASN A 401 -11.86 -3.96 -16.24
N SER A 402 -11.79 -4.13 -17.55
CA SER A 402 -10.56 -3.87 -18.29
C SER A 402 -10.05 -2.47 -17.93
N PRO A 403 -8.72 -2.28 -17.79
CA PRO A 403 -8.11 -1.00 -17.41
C PRO A 403 -8.59 0.20 -18.24
N ALA A 404 -9.10 -0.04 -19.44
CA ALA A 404 -9.51 0.99 -20.37
C ALA A 404 -10.90 1.61 -20.11
N THR A 405 -11.76 1.04 -19.25
CA THR A 405 -13.17 1.41 -19.14
C THR A 405 -13.68 1.70 -17.74
N ASP A 406 -12.84 1.62 -16.69
CA ASP A 406 -13.32 1.75 -15.34
C ASP A 406 -13.37 3.21 -14.87
N ALA A 407 -14.58 3.73 -14.78
CA ALA A 407 -14.90 5.05 -14.23
C ALA A 407 -15.01 5.05 -12.70
N LEU A 408 -14.82 3.93 -12.01
CA LEU A 408 -15.05 3.79 -10.57
C LEU A 408 -13.87 4.25 -9.70
N GLY A 409 -12.72 4.51 -10.29
CA GLY A 409 -11.48 4.84 -9.61
C GLY A 409 -11.29 6.34 -9.38
N SER A 410 -12.10 7.00 -8.53
CA SER A 410 -11.70 8.33 -8.03
C SER A 410 -10.32 8.24 -7.39
N TYR A 411 -9.39 9.13 -7.75
CA TYR A 411 -8.05 9.21 -7.15
C TYR A 411 -8.08 9.36 -5.62
N ALA A 412 -9.20 9.83 -5.08
CA ALA A 412 -9.41 9.94 -3.65
C ALA A 412 -9.84 8.63 -2.98
N ASN A 413 -10.27 7.61 -3.74
CA ASN A 413 -10.58 6.31 -3.17
C ASN A 413 -9.32 5.61 -2.65
N GLY A 414 -9.49 4.75 -1.67
CA GLY A 414 -8.44 3.84 -1.20
C GLY A 414 -8.64 2.45 -1.80
N TYR A 415 -7.66 1.97 -2.57
CA TYR A 415 -7.65 0.63 -3.16
C TYR A 415 -6.35 -0.12 -2.82
N GLY A 416 -6.36 -1.42 -3.00
CA GLY A 416 -5.17 -2.25 -2.84
C GLY A 416 -4.12 -1.97 -3.91
N VAL A 417 -2.88 -2.36 -3.61
CA VAL A 417 -1.79 -2.40 -4.58
C VAL A 417 -1.25 -3.82 -4.63
N ARG A 418 -1.18 -4.40 -5.83
CA ARG A 418 -0.54 -5.68 -6.09
C ARG A 418 0.67 -5.45 -6.97
N PRO A 419 1.88 -5.30 -6.40
CA PRO A 419 3.06 -4.93 -7.17
C PRO A 419 3.47 -5.96 -8.21
N VAL A 420 4.13 -5.47 -9.26
CA VAL A 420 4.89 -6.26 -10.22
C VAL A 420 6.38 -5.98 -10.07
N ALA A 421 7.23 -6.91 -10.49
CA ALA A 421 8.67 -6.68 -10.53
C ALA A 421 9.02 -5.51 -11.45
N GLU A 422 10.05 -4.74 -11.06
CA GLU A 422 10.67 -3.71 -11.88
C GLU A 422 11.37 -4.30 -13.11
#